data_01405d5ed3db8a4c89fef5a5bc8b36e9
#
_entry.id   01405d5ed3db8a4c89fef5a5bc8b36e9
#
_cell.length_a   1.000
_cell.length_b   1.000
_cell.length_c   1.000
_cell.angle_alpha   90.00
_cell.angle_beta   90.00
_cell.angle_gamma   90.00
#
_symmetry.space_group_name_H-M   'P 1'
#
loop_
_entity.id
_entity.type
_entity.pdbx_description
1 polymer ?
#
loop_
_entity_poly.entity_id
_entity_poly.type
_entity_poly.pdbx_seq_one_letter_code
_entity_poly.pdbx_strand_id
1 'polypeptide(L)'
;MLEIMSNEELAQAKILVIGVGGAGNNAVNRMVDEAIEGVELIGINTDKQALDLCKAPTRVQIGEKLTKGLGAGAKPEIGAAAVEENRDEITELVKEADMVFVTCGMGGGTGTGAAPVVAEIAKEMGILTVGVVTKPFIFEGKPRMNNALNGIERLKENVDTLIIIPNDKLLQICDKRTSIKDAFCKADEVLQQGVQGITDLIFKPGLINLDFADIQTVMRDKGIAHIGIGVGSGEDKACLLYTSDAA
;
A
#
# COMPACT_ATOMS: atom_id res chain seq x y z
N MET A 1 11.47 -18.40 -46.42
CA MET A 1 12.15 -17.65 -45.30
C MET A 1 11.01 -16.97 -44.54
N LEU A 2 10.58 -17.56 -43.45
CA LEU A 2 9.53 -17.00 -42.59
C LEU A 2 10.26 -16.10 -41.59
N GLU A 3 10.15 -14.78 -41.75
CA GLU A 3 10.52 -13.82 -40.72
C GLU A 3 9.51 -13.96 -39.57
N ILE A 4 9.99 -14.49 -38.46
CA ILE A 4 9.28 -14.39 -37.19
C ILE A 4 9.44 -12.93 -36.76
N MET A 5 8.40 -12.13 -36.94
CA MET A 5 8.31 -10.82 -36.30
C MET A 5 8.13 -11.05 -34.79
N SER A 6 9.26 -11.16 -34.08
CA SER A 6 9.29 -11.06 -32.64
C SER A 6 9.33 -9.57 -32.29
N ASN A 7 8.19 -8.98 -31.98
CA ASN A 7 8.03 -7.82 -31.11
C ASN A 7 6.53 -7.52 -30.95
N GLU A 8 5.78 -8.45 -30.40
CA GLU A 8 4.73 -8.04 -29.50
C GLU A 8 5.44 -7.81 -28.16
N GLU A 9 5.69 -6.56 -27.81
CA GLU A 9 5.84 -6.19 -26.41
C GLU A 9 4.60 -6.73 -25.73
N LEU A 10 4.76 -7.83 -25.01
CA LEU A 10 3.72 -8.36 -24.14
C LEU A 10 3.35 -7.18 -23.24
N ALA A 11 2.14 -6.66 -23.40
CA ALA A 11 1.65 -5.55 -22.61
C ALA A 11 1.71 -5.97 -21.14
N GLN A 12 2.74 -5.52 -20.44
CA GLN A 12 2.85 -5.76 -19.01
C GLN A 12 1.78 -4.93 -18.31
N ALA A 13 1.09 -5.54 -17.33
CA ALA A 13 0.11 -4.84 -16.52
C ALA A 13 0.77 -3.62 -15.85
N LYS A 14 0.16 -2.46 -15.99
CA LYS A 14 0.60 -1.23 -15.37
C LYS A 14 0.12 -1.16 -13.92
N ILE A 15 1.06 -1.33 -12.99
CA ILE A 15 0.78 -1.35 -11.55
C ILE A 15 1.32 -0.09 -10.89
N LEU A 16 0.45 0.63 -10.20
CA LEU A 16 0.82 1.80 -9.40
C LEU A 16 0.81 1.45 -7.91
N VAL A 17 1.80 1.96 -7.18
CA VAL A 17 1.84 1.90 -5.72
C VAL A 17 1.81 3.31 -5.17
N ILE A 18 0.71 3.67 -4.54
CA ILE A 18 0.45 5.00 -4.01
C ILE A 18 0.63 4.99 -2.49
N GLY A 19 1.71 5.61 -2.03
CA GLY A 19 1.95 5.83 -0.59
C GLY A 19 1.29 7.12 -0.12
N VAL A 20 0.33 7.01 0.79
CA VAL A 20 -0.48 8.14 1.26
C VAL A 20 -0.09 8.54 2.68
N GLY A 21 0.31 9.81 2.84
CA GLY A 21 0.75 10.37 4.11
C GLY A 21 2.13 9.88 4.56
N GLY A 22 2.56 10.24 5.77
CA GLY A 22 3.94 9.99 6.22
C GLY A 22 4.34 8.52 6.21
N ALA A 23 3.55 7.64 6.80
CA ALA A 23 3.87 6.21 6.84
C ALA A 23 3.80 5.55 5.44
N GLY A 24 2.82 5.94 4.60
CA GLY A 24 2.77 5.48 3.21
C GLY A 24 3.99 5.91 2.41
N ASN A 25 4.41 7.16 2.56
CA ASN A 25 5.61 7.67 1.90
C ASN A 25 6.89 6.96 2.39
N ASN A 26 6.98 6.62 3.69
CA ASN A 26 8.10 5.84 4.22
C ASN A 26 8.15 4.43 3.64
N ALA A 27 6.99 3.77 3.52
CA ALA A 27 6.91 2.46 2.87
C ALA A 27 7.35 2.54 1.40
N VAL A 28 6.91 3.55 0.67
CA VAL A 28 7.35 3.80 -0.72
C VAL A 28 8.85 4.10 -0.79
N ASN A 29 9.40 4.90 0.13
CA ASN A 29 10.84 5.15 0.18
C ASN A 29 11.64 3.84 0.29
N ARG A 30 11.14 2.91 1.11
CA ARG A 30 11.75 1.59 1.27
C ARG A 30 11.65 0.77 -0.01
N MET A 31 10.50 0.83 -0.70
CA MET A 31 10.31 0.17 -1.99
C MET A 31 11.29 0.70 -3.06
N VAL A 32 11.57 2.01 -3.05
CA VAL A 32 12.58 2.62 -3.92
C VAL A 32 13.98 2.12 -3.57
N ASP A 33 14.31 2.07 -2.26
CA ASP A 33 15.64 1.62 -1.79
C ASP A 33 15.89 0.14 -2.11
N GLU A 34 14.85 -0.69 -2.11
CA GLU A 34 14.91 -2.11 -2.47
C GLU A 34 14.70 -2.38 -3.96
N ALA A 35 14.56 -1.32 -4.78
CA ALA A 35 14.42 -1.38 -6.23
C ALA A 35 13.34 -2.37 -6.70
N ILE A 36 12.12 -2.25 -6.15
CA ILE A 36 11.00 -3.10 -6.57
C ILE A 36 10.72 -2.87 -8.05
N GLU A 37 10.75 -3.95 -8.83
CA GLU A 37 10.56 -3.94 -10.27
C GLU A 37 9.09 -4.04 -10.67
N GLY A 38 8.76 -3.53 -11.86
CA GLY A 38 7.44 -3.69 -12.48
C GLY A 38 6.35 -2.77 -11.94
N VAL A 39 6.65 -1.85 -11.03
CA VAL A 39 5.68 -0.92 -10.44
C VAL A 39 6.12 0.54 -10.57
N GLU A 40 5.15 1.43 -10.73
CA GLU A 40 5.36 2.86 -10.61
C GLU A 40 5.08 3.31 -9.18
N LEU A 41 6.04 3.97 -8.56
CA LEU A 41 5.97 4.39 -7.15
C LEU A 41 5.59 5.87 -7.04
N ILE A 42 4.54 6.15 -6.27
CA ILE A 42 3.94 7.48 -6.13
C ILE A 42 3.82 7.82 -4.65
N GLY A 43 4.27 9.01 -4.28
CA GLY A 43 4.09 9.56 -2.93
C GLY A 43 3.05 10.68 -2.91
N ILE A 44 2.04 10.58 -2.04
CA ILE A 44 1.02 11.60 -1.86
C ILE A 44 1.03 12.08 -0.41
N ASN A 45 1.07 13.41 -0.21
CA ASN A 45 1.03 13.98 1.14
C ASN A 45 0.42 15.39 1.14
N THR A 46 -0.15 15.78 2.29
CA THR A 46 -0.55 17.17 2.60
C THR A 46 0.58 17.98 3.21
N ASP A 47 1.63 17.32 3.72
CA ASP A 47 2.82 17.93 4.31
C ASP A 47 3.93 18.01 3.25
N LYS A 48 4.27 19.23 2.84
CA LYS A 48 5.29 19.47 1.82
C LYS A 48 6.67 19.04 2.27
N GLN A 49 7.04 19.29 3.53
CA GLN A 49 8.37 18.93 4.03
C GLN A 49 8.55 17.40 4.06
N ALA A 50 7.51 16.68 4.49
CA ALA A 50 7.53 15.22 4.44
C ALA A 50 7.57 14.69 3.00
N LEU A 51 6.87 15.34 2.07
CA LEU A 51 6.85 14.96 0.66
C LEU A 51 8.20 15.23 -0.04
N ASP A 52 8.91 16.29 0.33
CA ASP A 52 10.24 16.60 -0.19
C ASP A 52 11.27 15.52 0.20
N LEU A 53 11.06 14.81 1.30
CA LEU A 53 11.86 13.67 1.73
C LEU A 53 11.45 12.34 1.08
N CYS A 54 10.35 12.34 0.34
CA CYS A 54 9.89 11.15 -0.37
C CYS A 54 10.79 10.88 -1.57
N LYS A 55 11.24 9.62 -1.71
CA LYS A 55 12.11 9.16 -2.80
C LYS A 55 11.33 8.72 -4.05
N ALA A 56 10.00 8.70 -3.98
CA ALA A 56 9.17 8.33 -5.11
C ALA A 56 9.47 9.19 -6.33
N PRO A 57 9.55 8.61 -7.54
CA PRO A 57 9.72 9.36 -8.78
C PRO A 57 8.61 10.39 -9.00
N THR A 58 7.37 9.99 -8.69
CA THR A 58 6.20 10.86 -8.77
C THR A 58 5.74 11.25 -7.38
N ARG A 59 5.60 12.55 -7.15
CA ARG A 59 5.18 13.11 -5.85
C ARG A 59 4.07 14.11 -6.06
N VAL A 60 2.96 13.92 -5.35
CA VAL A 60 1.78 14.79 -5.45
C VAL A 60 1.48 15.41 -4.09
N GLN A 61 1.53 16.72 -4.02
CA GLN A 61 1.08 17.47 -2.85
C GLN A 61 -0.42 17.69 -2.97
N ILE A 62 -1.19 17.21 -2.02
CA ILE A 62 -2.65 17.39 -1.99
C ILE A 62 -3.06 18.45 -0.98
N GLY A 63 -4.18 19.15 -1.26
CA GLY A 63 -4.78 20.11 -0.36
C GLY A 63 -3.90 21.32 -0.07
N GLU A 64 -3.21 21.86 -1.06
CA GLU A 64 -2.30 22.99 -0.87
C GLU A 64 -3.02 24.23 -0.33
N LYS A 65 -4.22 24.54 -0.86
CA LYS A 65 -5.03 25.67 -0.40
C LYS A 65 -5.55 25.45 1.01
N LEU A 66 -5.96 24.20 1.32
CA LEU A 66 -6.55 23.83 2.59
C LEU A 66 -5.51 23.78 3.72
N THR A 67 -4.36 23.17 3.47
CA THR A 67 -3.35 22.87 4.52
C THR A 67 -2.15 23.82 4.48
N LYS A 68 -1.95 24.54 3.39
CA LYS A 68 -0.75 25.37 3.13
C LYS A 68 0.55 24.59 3.26
N GLY A 69 0.50 23.28 2.97
CA GLY A 69 1.66 22.39 3.08
C GLY A 69 2.05 21.99 4.51
N LEU A 70 1.22 22.28 5.51
CA LEU A 70 1.50 22.01 6.94
C LEU A 70 0.92 20.67 7.43
N GLY A 71 0.36 19.86 6.55
CA GLY A 71 -0.24 18.59 6.89
C GLY A 71 -1.69 18.68 7.40
N ALA A 72 -2.32 17.52 7.61
CA ALA A 72 -3.73 17.41 8.03
C ALA A 72 -3.93 17.44 9.58
N GLY A 73 -2.88 17.53 10.39
CA GLY A 73 -2.95 17.70 11.84
C GLY A 73 -3.74 16.62 12.57
N ALA A 74 -3.58 15.35 12.22
CA ALA A 74 -4.30 14.20 12.78
C ALA A 74 -5.84 14.25 12.62
N LYS A 75 -6.34 15.01 11.64
CA LYS A 75 -7.77 15.15 11.32
C LYS A 75 -8.05 14.47 9.98
N PRO A 76 -8.67 13.27 9.96
CA PRO A 76 -8.94 12.54 8.71
C PRO A 76 -9.84 13.30 7.74
N GLU A 77 -10.78 14.10 8.23
CA GLU A 77 -11.65 14.94 7.40
C GLU A 77 -10.86 15.97 6.56
N ILE A 78 -9.76 16.49 7.08
CA ILE A 78 -8.86 17.38 6.33
C ILE A 78 -8.09 16.58 5.26
N GLY A 79 -7.67 15.37 5.58
CA GLY A 79 -7.01 14.48 4.61
C GLY A 79 -7.93 14.13 3.44
N ALA A 80 -9.20 13.81 3.70
CA ALA A 80 -10.20 13.56 2.66
C ALA A 80 -10.46 14.78 1.80
N ALA A 81 -10.72 15.95 2.42
CA ALA A 81 -10.94 17.19 1.69
C ALA A 81 -9.72 17.64 0.86
N ALA A 82 -8.51 17.28 1.28
CA ALA A 82 -7.29 17.56 0.54
C ALA A 82 -7.20 16.77 -0.78
N VAL A 83 -7.68 15.52 -0.83
CA VAL A 83 -7.76 14.76 -2.08
C VAL A 83 -8.83 15.33 -3.00
N GLU A 84 -9.99 15.71 -2.44
CA GLU A 84 -11.05 16.31 -3.24
C GLU A 84 -10.60 17.61 -3.93
N GLU A 85 -9.72 18.39 -3.30
CA GLU A 85 -9.11 19.58 -3.94
C GLU A 85 -8.29 19.21 -5.19
N ASN A 86 -7.67 18.02 -5.19
CA ASN A 86 -6.80 17.53 -6.26
C ASN A 86 -7.40 16.32 -7.01
N ARG A 87 -8.74 16.12 -6.97
CA ARG A 87 -9.39 14.92 -7.52
C ARG A 87 -9.04 14.67 -8.99
N ASP A 88 -9.06 15.73 -9.80
CA ASP A 88 -8.74 15.63 -11.24
C ASP A 88 -7.29 15.18 -11.46
N GLU A 89 -6.35 15.69 -10.69
CA GLU A 89 -4.92 15.29 -10.76
C GLU A 89 -4.73 13.82 -10.39
N ILE A 90 -5.38 13.35 -9.33
CA ILE A 90 -5.32 11.95 -8.92
C ILE A 90 -6.00 11.05 -9.97
N THR A 91 -7.12 11.48 -10.55
CA THR A 91 -7.81 10.75 -11.62
C THR A 91 -6.91 10.58 -12.84
N GLU A 92 -6.25 11.63 -13.30
CA GLU A 92 -5.30 11.56 -14.41
C GLU A 92 -4.12 10.64 -14.10
N LEU A 93 -3.66 10.62 -12.85
CA LEU A 93 -2.54 9.79 -12.41
C LEU A 93 -2.86 8.29 -12.49
N VAL A 94 -4.08 7.89 -12.15
CA VAL A 94 -4.46 6.47 -12.06
C VAL A 94 -5.11 5.92 -13.33
N LYS A 95 -5.58 6.77 -14.23
CA LYS A 95 -6.44 6.38 -15.37
C LYS A 95 -5.90 5.29 -16.29
N GLU A 96 -4.58 5.16 -16.40
CA GLU A 96 -3.93 4.19 -17.28
C GLU A 96 -3.46 2.93 -16.52
N ALA A 97 -3.77 2.82 -15.23
CA ALA A 97 -3.35 1.69 -14.43
C ALA A 97 -4.32 0.50 -14.57
N ASP A 98 -3.76 -0.68 -14.59
CA ASP A 98 -4.52 -1.93 -14.49
C ASP A 98 -4.77 -2.32 -13.02
N MET A 99 -3.85 -1.90 -12.12
CA MET A 99 -3.93 -2.16 -10.69
C MET A 99 -3.33 -1.01 -9.88
N VAL A 100 -3.96 -0.69 -8.77
CA VAL A 100 -3.50 0.33 -7.82
C VAL A 100 -3.39 -0.26 -6.42
N PHE A 101 -2.20 -0.17 -5.84
CA PHE A 101 -1.99 -0.37 -4.42
C PHE A 101 -2.10 0.96 -3.70
N VAL A 102 -2.93 1.03 -2.67
CA VAL A 102 -3.00 2.18 -1.76
C VAL A 102 -2.40 1.77 -0.42
N THR A 103 -1.24 2.33 -0.08
CA THR A 103 -0.55 2.01 1.17
C THR A 103 -0.48 3.20 2.11
N CYS A 104 -0.83 2.98 3.36
CA CYS A 104 -0.74 4.02 4.39
C CYS A 104 -0.71 3.46 5.82
N GLY A 105 -0.26 4.29 6.77
CA GLY A 105 -0.48 4.05 8.18
C GLY A 105 -1.78 4.71 8.63
N MET A 106 -2.71 3.91 9.12
CA MET A 106 -3.99 4.41 9.65
C MET A 106 -3.83 5.06 11.03
N GLY A 107 -4.72 6.02 11.33
CA GLY A 107 -4.79 6.73 12.62
C GLY A 107 -4.31 8.16 12.58
N GLY A 108 -3.56 8.56 11.54
CA GLY A 108 -3.19 9.98 11.29
C GLY A 108 -4.29 10.75 10.55
N GLY A 109 -3.97 11.95 10.10
CA GLY A 109 -4.89 12.78 9.30
C GLY A 109 -4.85 12.42 7.81
N THR A 110 -3.69 12.58 7.18
CA THR A 110 -3.54 12.41 5.72
C THR A 110 -3.82 10.97 5.29
N GLY A 111 -3.09 9.97 5.82
CA GLY A 111 -3.25 8.57 5.41
C GLY A 111 -4.67 8.06 5.64
N THR A 112 -5.24 8.32 6.82
CA THR A 112 -6.58 7.85 7.21
C THR A 112 -7.71 8.47 6.40
N GLY A 113 -7.57 9.77 6.06
CA GLY A 113 -8.61 10.50 5.33
C GLY A 113 -8.47 10.39 3.82
N ALA A 114 -7.24 10.51 3.31
CA ALA A 114 -6.98 10.57 1.89
C ALA A 114 -6.99 9.18 1.20
N ALA A 115 -6.48 8.12 1.88
CA ALA A 115 -6.39 6.81 1.25
C ALA A 115 -7.74 6.24 0.80
N PRO A 116 -8.85 6.35 1.58
CA PRO A 116 -10.16 5.92 1.09
C PRO A 116 -10.64 6.65 -0.16
N VAL A 117 -10.37 7.96 -0.28
CA VAL A 117 -10.79 8.76 -1.44
C VAL A 117 -9.94 8.43 -2.67
N VAL A 118 -8.63 8.24 -2.51
CA VAL A 118 -7.76 7.78 -3.60
C VAL A 118 -8.20 6.41 -4.11
N ALA A 119 -8.54 5.50 -3.20
CA ALA A 119 -9.05 4.18 -3.55
C ALA A 119 -10.41 4.25 -4.26
N GLU A 120 -11.32 5.13 -3.81
CA GLU A 120 -12.61 5.39 -4.44
C GLU A 120 -12.42 5.82 -5.90
N ILE A 121 -11.55 6.79 -6.17
CA ILE A 121 -11.25 7.27 -7.52
C ILE A 121 -10.78 6.11 -8.42
N ALA A 122 -9.86 5.28 -7.94
CA ALA A 122 -9.35 4.14 -8.72
C ALA A 122 -10.44 3.09 -8.97
N LYS A 123 -11.24 2.77 -7.95
CA LYS A 123 -12.35 1.79 -8.06
C LYS A 123 -13.47 2.27 -8.98
N GLU A 124 -13.84 3.55 -8.94
CA GLU A 124 -14.83 4.15 -9.87
C GLU A 124 -14.41 4.04 -11.34
N MET A 125 -13.11 4.01 -11.61
CA MET A 125 -12.56 3.79 -12.95
C MET A 125 -12.45 2.31 -13.33
N GLY A 126 -12.90 1.39 -12.47
CA GLY A 126 -12.86 -0.06 -12.71
C GLY A 126 -11.48 -0.70 -12.55
N ILE A 127 -10.51 0.03 -11.99
CA ILE A 127 -9.14 -0.43 -11.77
C ILE A 127 -9.13 -1.35 -10.54
N LEU A 128 -8.39 -2.47 -10.63
CA LEU A 128 -8.20 -3.35 -9.47
C LEU A 128 -7.50 -2.61 -8.34
N THR A 129 -8.20 -2.40 -7.22
CA THR A 129 -7.71 -1.58 -6.11
C THR A 129 -7.46 -2.41 -4.87
N VAL A 130 -6.23 -2.41 -4.39
CA VAL A 130 -5.78 -3.16 -3.20
C VAL A 130 -5.26 -2.21 -2.14
N GLY A 131 -5.86 -2.28 -0.94
CA GLY A 131 -5.39 -1.54 0.23
C GLY A 131 -4.42 -2.37 1.06
N VAL A 132 -3.24 -1.81 1.38
CA VAL A 132 -2.28 -2.43 2.31
C VAL A 132 -1.98 -1.41 3.41
N VAL A 133 -2.52 -1.62 4.60
CA VAL A 133 -2.50 -0.59 5.64
C VAL A 133 -2.12 -1.15 7.01
N THR A 134 -1.52 -0.29 7.85
CA THR A 134 -1.20 -0.64 9.23
C THR A 134 -2.19 -0.05 10.21
N LYS A 135 -2.51 -0.80 11.29
CA LYS A 135 -3.12 -0.25 12.50
C LYS A 135 -2.05 0.29 13.43
N PRO A 136 -2.30 1.44 14.09
CA PRO A 136 -1.32 2.03 15.01
C PRO A 136 -1.02 1.10 16.20
N PHE A 137 0.13 1.30 16.81
CA PHE A 137 0.48 0.67 18.08
C PHE A 137 -0.44 1.15 19.21
N ILE A 138 -0.68 0.30 20.22
CA ILE A 138 -1.49 0.63 21.40
C ILE A 138 -0.91 1.86 22.13
N PHE A 139 0.42 2.00 22.18
CA PHE A 139 1.06 3.14 22.84
C PHE A 139 0.84 4.49 22.13
N GLU A 140 0.38 4.51 20.87
CA GLU A 140 0.05 5.74 20.14
C GLU A 140 -1.27 6.37 20.62
N GLY A 141 -2.04 5.65 21.43
CA GLY A 141 -3.21 6.13 22.12
C GLY A 141 -4.55 5.86 21.45
N LYS A 142 -5.61 5.89 22.27
CA LYS A 142 -6.99 5.57 21.84
C LYS A 142 -7.54 6.46 20.72
N PRO A 143 -7.30 7.80 20.71
CA PRO A 143 -7.83 8.63 19.64
C PRO A 143 -7.28 8.22 18.27
N ARG A 144 -5.99 7.85 18.20
CA ARG A 144 -5.35 7.42 16.97
C ARG A 144 -5.87 6.06 16.50
N MET A 145 -6.13 5.14 17.43
CA MET A 145 -6.75 3.86 17.14
C MET A 145 -8.20 4.03 16.64
N ASN A 146 -8.99 4.92 17.22
CA ASN A 146 -10.36 5.18 16.77
C ASN A 146 -10.39 5.77 15.35
N ASN A 147 -9.50 6.72 15.06
CA ASN A 147 -9.35 7.25 13.71
C ASN A 147 -8.99 6.13 12.73
N ALA A 148 -8.08 5.22 13.12
CA ALA A 148 -7.67 4.10 12.29
C ALA A 148 -8.82 3.16 11.96
N LEU A 149 -9.64 2.80 12.95
CA LEU A 149 -10.78 1.91 12.75
C LEU A 149 -11.80 2.53 11.78
N ASN A 150 -12.17 3.78 11.99
CA ASN A 150 -13.07 4.50 11.09
C ASN A 150 -12.52 4.62 9.66
N GLY A 151 -11.21 4.89 9.53
CA GLY A 151 -10.55 4.97 8.22
C GLY A 151 -10.50 3.62 7.50
N ILE A 152 -10.27 2.54 8.24
CA ILE A 152 -10.27 1.17 7.71
C ILE A 152 -11.65 0.78 7.19
N GLU A 153 -12.73 1.10 7.91
CA GLU A 153 -14.09 0.82 7.44
C GLU A 153 -14.40 1.55 6.14
N ARG A 154 -14.07 2.84 6.06
CA ARG A 154 -14.24 3.61 4.83
C ARG A 154 -13.37 3.08 3.67
N LEU A 155 -12.12 2.70 3.93
CA LEU A 155 -11.25 2.15 2.91
C LEU A 155 -11.76 0.81 2.39
N LYS A 156 -12.31 -0.04 3.29
CA LYS A 156 -12.87 -1.35 2.94
C LYS A 156 -14.00 -1.28 1.90
N GLU A 157 -14.78 -0.21 1.92
CA GLU A 157 -15.87 0.01 0.95
C GLU A 157 -15.32 0.39 -0.45
N ASN A 158 -14.12 0.97 -0.47
CA ASN A 158 -13.51 1.57 -1.65
C ASN A 158 -12.34 0.77 -2.25
N VAL A 159 -12.08 -0.45 -1.76
CA VAL A 159 -11.09 -1.36 -2.33
C VAL A 159 -11.72 -2.70 -2.68
N ASP A 160 -11.08 -3.43 -3.58
CA ASP A 160 -11.45 -4.82 -3.90
C ASP A 160 -10.93 -5.79 -2.85
N THR A 161 -9.70 -5.54 -2.40
CA THR A 161 -9.03 -6.35 -1.36
C THR A 161 -8.33 -5.42 -0.37
N LEU A 162 -8.47 -5.72 0.92
CA LEU A 162 -7.86 -4.96 2.00
C LEU A 162 -7.01 -5.86 2.90
N ILE A 163 -5.72 -5.54 2.98
CA ILE A 163 -4.76 -6.18 3.88
C ILE A 163 -4.50 -5.24 5.05
N ILE A 164 -4.77 -5.72 6.26
CA ILE A 164 -4.61 -4.94 7.49
C ILE A 164 -3.54 -5.56 8.35
N ILE A 165 -2.50 -4.78 8.65
CA ILE A 165 -1.35 -5.19 9.46
C ILE A 165 -1.47 -4.54 10.85
N PRO A 166 -1.76 -5.31 11.92
CA PRO A 166 -1.76 -4.77 13.28
C PRO A 166 -0.32 -4.58 13.77
N ASN A 167 0.13 -3.33 13.98
CA ASN A 167 1.49 -3.05 14.42
C ASN A 167 1.85 -3.73 15.75
N ASP A 168 0.88 -3.92 16.65
CA ASP A 168 1.11 -4.61 17.92
C ASP A 168 1.58 -6.08 17.74
N LYS A 169 1.18 -6.74 16.64
CA LYS A 169 1.67 -8.07 16.32
C LYS A 169 3.15 -8.08 15.97
N LEU A 170 3.64 -6.98 15.38
CA LEU A 170 5.06 -6.83 15.05
C LEU A 170 5.92 -6.75 16.31
N LEU A 171 5.40 -6.19 17.41
CA LEU A 171 6.13 -6.16 18.69
C LEU A 171 6.36 -7.55 19.29
N GLN A 172 5.51 -8.52 18.94
CA GLN A 172 5.65 -9.90 19.44
C GLN A 172 6.84 -10.64 18.81
N ILE A 173 7.22 -10.23 17.60
CA ILE A 173 8.37 -10.80 16.86
C ILE A 173 9.63 -9.95 16.99
N CYS A 174 9.54 -8.76 17.61
CA CYS A 174 10.67 -7.90 17.87
C CYS A 174 11.39 -8.29 19.17
N ASP A 175 12.69 -8.00 19.22
CA ASP A 175 13.46 -8.16 20.46
C ASP A 175 12.97 -7.17 21.54
N LYS A 176 13.05 -7.56 22.83
CA LYS A 176 12.71 -6.70 23.98
C LYS A 176 13.49 -5.38 24.05
N ARG A 177 14.60 -5.29 23.31
CA ARG A 177 15.45 -4.08 23.22
C ARG A 177 15.15 -3.23 21.99
N THR A 178 14.15 -3.57 21.20
CA THR A 178 13.78 -2.82 19.98
C THR A 178 13.36 -1.41 20.35
N SER A 179 13.97 -0.41 19.72
CA SER A 179 13.57 0.98 19.92
C SER A 179 12.23 1.27 19.24
N ILE A 180 11.55 2.35 19.68
CA ILE A 180 10.30 2.81 19.04
C ILE A 180 10.53 3.10 17.55
N LYS A 181 11.69 3.68 17.21
CA LYS A 181 12.05 3.96 15.81
C LYS A 181 12.14 2.67 15.00
N ASP A 182 12.78 1.64 15.53
CA ASP A 182 12.93 0.36 14.84
C ASP A 182 11.59 -0.36 14.69
N ALA A 183 10.67 -0.21 15.66
CA ALA A 183 9.32 -0.74 15.55
C ALA A 183 8.54 -0.10 14.40
N PHE A 184 8.65 1.22 14.20
CA PHE A 184 8.07 1.89 13.02
C PHE A 184 8.75 1.46 11.72
N CYS A 185 10.07 1.35 11.69
CA CYS A 185 10.79 0.82 10.53
C CYS A 185 10.32 -0.60 10.16
N LYS A 186 9.98 -1.42 11.16
CA LYS A 186 9.44 -2.76 10.92
C LYS A 186 8.02 -2.72 10.34
N ALA A 187 7.19 -1.76 10.76
CA ALA A 187 5.88 -1.55 10.17
C ALA A 187 5.97 -1.12 8.69
N ASP A 188 6.89 -0.22 8.36
CA ASP A 188 7.15 0.20 6.97
C ASP A 188 7.67 -0.97 6.13
N GLU A 189 8.53 -1.84 6.70
CA GLU A 189 9.02 -3.06 6.04
C GLU A 189 7.89 -4.03 5.70
N VAL A 190 6.95 -4.24 6.62
CA VAL A 190 5.84 -5.17 6.38
C VAL A 190 4.85 -4.62 5.34
N LEU A 191 4.64 -3.29 5.30
CA LEU A 191 3.87 -2.66 4.21
C LEU A 191 4.54 -2.91 2.85
N GLN A 192 5.84 -2.74 2.77
CA GLN A 192 6.61 -3.01 1.56
C GLN A 192 6.53 -4.49 1.16
N GLN A 193 6.74 -5.42 2.09
CA GLN A 193 6.64 -6.86 1.85
C GLN A 193 5.23 -7.27 1.39
N GLY A 194 4.18 -6.64 1.93
CA GLY A 194 2.80 -6.88 1.53
C GLY A 194 2.53 -6.53 0.06
N VAL A 195 3.11 -5.44 -0.42
CA VAL A 195 3.03 -5.04 -1.83
C VAL A 195 3.92 -5.94 -2.68
N GLN A 196 5.18 -6.13 -2.29
CA GLN A 196 6.16 -6.90 -3.03
C GLN A 196 5.74 -8.37 -3.22
N GLY A 197 5.14 -8.99 -2.19
CA GLY A 197 4.68 -10.36 -2.29
C GLY A 197 3.64 -10.58 -3.38
N ILE A 198 2.80 -9.59 -3.66
CA ILE A 198 1.81 -9.65 -4.74
C ILE A 198 2.45 -9.30 -6.09
N THR A 199 3.29 -8.28 -6.15
CA THR A 199 3.95 -7.88 -7.40
C THR A 199 4.94 -8.92 -7.89
N ASP A 200 5.65 -9.60 -6.98
CA ASP A 200 6.55 -10.70 -7.32
C ASP A 200 5.81 -11.87 -7.98
N LEU A 201 4.57 -12.15 -7.57
CA LEU A 201 3.75 -13.18 -8.22
C LEU A 201 3.35 -12.82 -9.66
N ILE A 202 3.28 -11.54 -9.99
CA ILE A 202 2.91 -11.03 -11.32
C ILE A 202 4.12 -10.99 -12.24
N PHE A 203 5.27 -10.51 -11.73
CA PHE A 203 6.42 -10.20 -12.57
C PHE A 203 7.53 -11.25 -12.54
N LYS A 204 7.63 -12.04 -11.46
CA LYS A 204 8.68 -13.06 -11.34
C LYS A 204 8.17 -14.42 -11.80
N PRO A 205 8.86 -15.06 -12.77
CA PRO A 205 8.49 -16.41 -13.19
C PRO A 205 8.65 -17.38 -12.02
N GLY A 206 7.56 -18.07 -11.68
CA GLY A 206 7.52 -19.10 -10.63
C GLY A 206 7.46 -20.51 -11.19
N LEU A 207 7.35 -21.50 -10.29
CA LEU A 207 7.09 -22.88 -10.67
C LEU A 207 5.69 -23.02 -11.35
N ILE A 208 4.75 -22.19 -10.92
CA ILE A 208 3.43 -21.99 -11.53
C ILE A 208 3.36 -20.50 -11.82
N ASN A 209 3.26 -20.14 -13.09
CA ASN A 209 3.09 -18.76 -13.50
C ASN A 209 1.62 -18.37 -13.33
N LEU A 210 1.39 -17.27 -12.64
CA LEU A 210 0.08 -16.63 -12.54
C LEU A 210 0.07 -15.45 -13.51
N ASP A 211 -0.97 -15.37 -14.32
CA ASP A 211 -1.19 -14.18 -15.13
C ASP A 211 -1.96 -13.10 -14.33
N PHE A 212 -2.00 -11.90 -14.87
CA PHE A 212 -2.69 -10.78 -14.22
C PHE A 212 -4.21 -11.04 -14.10
N ALA A 213 -4.80 -11.78 -15.02
CA ALA A 213 -6.23 -12.12 -15.02
C ALA A 213 -6.56 -13.08 -13.85
N ASP A 214 -5.67 -14.02 -13.53
CA ASP A 214 -5.81 -14.90 -12.36
C ASP A 214 -5.80 -14.08 -11.06
N ILE A 215 -4.88 -13.13 -10.94
CA ILE A 215 -4.81 -12.25 -9.78
C ILE A 215 -6.04 -11.36 -9.66
N GLN A 216 -6.51 -10.81 -10.76
CA GLN A 216 -7.78 -10.07 -10.79
C GLN A 216 -8.95 -10.91 -10.27
N THR A 217 -9.07 -12.14 -10.71
CA THR A 217 -10.15 -13.06 -10.31
C THR A 217 -10.10 -13.37 -8.82
N VAL A 218 -8.91 -13.55 -8.27
CA VAL A 218 -8.69 -13.86 -6.84
C VAL A 218 -8.90 -12.64 -5.95
N MET A 219 -8.58 -11.42 -6.42
CA MET A 219 -8.57 -10.21 -5.59
C MET A 219 -9.77 -9.30 -5.77
N ARG A 220 -10.50 -9.36 -6.89
CA ARG A 220 -11.63 -8.45 -7.15
C ARG A 220 -12.80 -8.75 -6.21
N ASP A 221 -13.25 -7.71 -5.48
CA ASP A 221 -14.39 -7.76 -4.54
C ASP A 221 -14.29 -8.85 -3.44
N LYS A 222 -13.09 -9.16 -2.96
CA LYS A 222 -12.88 -10.18 -1.91
C LYS A 222 -12.92 -9.65 -0.48
N GLY A 223 -12.82 -8.34 -0.30
CA GLY A 223 -12.86 -7.71 1.01
C GLY A 223 -11.55 -7.88 1.78
N ILE A 224 -11.59 -8.40 3.00
CA ILE A 224 -10.38 -8.52 3.84
C ILE A 224 -9.58 -9.76 3.45
N ALA A 225 -8.29 -9.56 3.17
CA ALA A 225 -7.33 -10.63 2.91
C ALA A 225 -6.25 -10.69 4.00
N HIS A 226 -5.67 -11.86 4.15
CA HIS A 226 -4.50 -12.08 4.98
C HIS A 226 -3.30 -12.42 4.11
N ILE A 227 -2.14 -11.87 4.46
CA ILE A 227 -0.87 -12.19 3.83
C ILE A 227 0.08 -12.72 4.90
N GLY A 228 0.74 -13.82 4.61
CA GLY A 228 1.78 -14.39 5.45
C GLY A 228 3.03 -14.66 4.64
N ILE A 229 4.20 -14.35 5.19
CA ILE A 229 5.50 -14.61 4.58
C ILE A 229 6.28 -15.48 5.55
N GLY A 230 6.63 -16.68 5.10
CA GLY A 230 7.41 -17.63 5.89
C GLY A 230 8.61 -18.12 5.11
N VAL A 231 9.71 -18.34 5.81
CA VAL A 231 10.93 -18.97 5.27
C VAL A 231 11.18 -20.27 6.02
N GLY A 232 11.14 -21.38 5.30
CA GLY A 232 11.42 -22.70 5.85
C GLY A 232 12.57 -23.39 5.13
N SER A 233 13.37 -24.16 5.87
CA SER A 233 14.44 -25.03 5.35
C SER A 233 14.31 -26.45 5.90
N GLY A 234 14.82 -27.44 5.18
CA GLY A 234 14.75 -28.86 5.58
C GLY A 234 13.60 -29.63 4.92
N GLU A 235 13.35 -30.84 5.37
CA GLU A 235 12.36 -31.76 4.78
C GLU A 235 10.93 -31.29 5.00
N ASP A 236 10.63 -30.64 6.14
CA ASP A 236 9.29 -30.19 6.53
C ASP A 236 8.97 -28.74 6.13
N LYS A 237 9.77 -28.12 5.24
CA LYS A 237 9.64 -26.70 4.87
C LYS A 237 8.24 -26.30 4.39
N ALA A 238 7.55 -27.18 3.65
CA ALA A 238 6.20 -26.92 3.14
C ALA A 238 5.14 -26.97 4.27
N CYS A 239 5.29 -27.88 5.22
CA CYS A 239 4.40 -27.99 6.39
C CYS A 239 4.56 -26.79 7.33
N LEU A 240 5.80 -26.30 7.52
CA LEU A 240 6.08 -25.11 8.33
C LEU A 240 5.42 -23.85 7.78
N LEU A 241 5.40 -23.69 6.46
CA LEU A 241 4.74 -22.57 5.80
C LEU A 241 3.22 -22.60 6.02
N TYR A 242 2.60 -23.77 5.84
CA TYR A 242 1.16 -23.95 6.00
C TYR A 242 0.69 -23.72 7.44
N THR A 243 1.47 -24.09 8.43
CA THR A 243 1.13 -23.92 9.86
C THR A 243 1.36 -22.50 10.36
N SER A 244 2.20 -21.69 9.72
CA SER A 244 2.41 -20.28 10.10
C SER A 244 1.21 -19.40 9.75
N ASP A 245 0.44 -19.74 8.73
CA ASP A 245 -0.79 -19.01 8.33
C ASP A 245 -2.00 -19.33 9.21
N ALA A 246 -1.96 -20.42 10.00
CA ALA A 246 -3.08 -20.86 10.83
C ALA A 246 -3.05 -20.28 12.26
N ALA A 247 -2.07 -19.45 12.61
CA ALA A 247 -1.87 -18.82 13.92
C ALA A 247 -2.16 -17.32 13.89
#